data_bd41585531238314e096eca02cbe02d3
#
_entry.id   bd41585531238314e096eca02cbe02d3
#
_cell.length_a   1.000
_cell.length_b   1.000
_cell.length_c   1.000
_cell.angle_alpha   90.00
_cell.angle_beta   90.00
_cell.angle_gamma   90.00
#
_symmetry.space_group_name_H-M   'P 1'
#
loop_
_entity.id
_entity.type
_entity.pdbx_description
1 polymer ?
#
loop_
_entity_poly.entity_id
_entity_poly.type
_entity_poly.pdbx_seq_one_letter_code
_entity_poly.pdbx_strand_id
1 'polypeptide(L)'
;GTGWMLHMDAIRSPHAAYPPREASRFPDPVTQLIDDERREFFGRGTCYSTNTILSVTYKPDFNATRLAGGTQSGAASAGVLDKGLAHFENILEELEDALSAVLHLERLGEYDAFDPDGNAYRQSDVLSHLQHCLTGDLHPVRVPDTPMYLDAILASEELVGGIVPRLGSRHLAMLSIDGLPQESWPAMLAALDGLPLSYRWSSRFICLDQFDAVAEINSYRKGWRQQVYRFLDQFLNNPNARANRDALLMAEDAEQAMTEVQGGYVG
;
A
#
# COMPACT_ATOMS: atom_id res chain seq x y z
N GLY A 1 14.02 12.94 -2.90
CA GLY A 1 13.89 13.45 -4.25
C GLY A 1 12.57 13.07 -4.87
N THR A 2 12.12 13.86 -5.84
CA THR A 2 10.92 13.59 -6.64
C THR A 2 10.98 12.25 -7.36
N GLY A 3 9.82 11.64 -7.60
CA GLY A 3 9.69 10.40 -8.35
C GLY A 3 9.66 9.13 -7.49
N TRP A 4 9.88 9.23 -6.19
CA TRP A 4 9.79 8.11 -5.26
C TRP A 4 8.41 8.04 -4.61
N MET A 5 7.92 6.82 -4.46
CA MET A 5 6.68 6.53 -3.76
C MET A 5 6.82 5.25 -2.97
N LEU A 6 6.33 5.28 -1.74
CA LEU A 6 6.31 4.16 -0.82
C LEU A 6 4.87 3.75 -0.57
N HIS A 7 4.59 2.47 -0.68
CA HIS A 7 3.32 1.89 -0.23
C HIS A 7 3.59 0.92 0.90
N MET A 8 2.81 1.01 1.94
CA MET A 8 2.79 0.04 3.03
C MET A 8 1.40 -0.58 3.09
N ASP A 9 1.31 -1.85 2.77
CA ASP A 9 0.09 -2.63 2.81
C ASP A 9 0.14 -3.60 4.00
N ALA A 10 -0.75 -3.42 4.97
CA ALA A 10 -0.98 -4.37 6.05
C ALA A 10 -2.23 -5.19 5.71
N ILE A 11 -2.02 -6.45 5.38
CA ILE A 11 -3.06 -7.37 4.93
C ILE A 11 -3.41 -8.31 6.08
N ARG A 12 -4.62 -8.15 6.60
CA ARG A 12 -5.16 -8.98 7.66
C ARG A 12 -6.05 -10.06 7.09
N SER A 13 -5.70 -11.31 7.34
CA SER A 13 -6.44 -12.49 6.84
C SER A 13 -6.66 -13.51 7.95
N PRO A 14 -7.71 -14.35 7.84
CA PRO A 14 -7.89 -15.46 8.75
C PRO A 14 -6.67 -16.37 8.71
N HIS A 15 -6.22 -16.79 9.85
CA HIS A 15 -5.06 -17.65 9.98
C HIS A 15 -5.35 -18.81 10.93
N ALA A 16 -5.24 -20.04 10.43
CA ALA A 16 -5.25 -21.25 11.26
C ALA A 16 -3.82 -21.54 11.70
N ALA A 17 -3.36 -20.85 12.75
CA ALA A 17 -1.98 -20.87 13.20
C ALA A 17 -1.58 -22.16 13.95
N TYR A 18 -2.40 -23.21 13.93
CA TYR A 18 -2.12 -24.41 14.69
C TYR A 18 -1.70 -25.56 13.78
N PRO A 19 -0.65 -26.33 14.14
CA PRO A 19 -0.19 -27.45 13.33
C PRO A 19 -1.29 -28.49 13.09
N PRO A 20 -1.29 -29.17 11.94
CA PRO A 20 -2.24 -30.25 11.66
C PRO A 20 -1.98 -31.44 12.62
N ARG A 21 -3.00 -32.27 12.82
CA ARG A 21 -2.94 -33.39 13.78
C ARG A 21 -1.80 -34.36 13.48
N GLU A 22 -1.45 -34.53 12.23
CA GLU A 22 -0.39 -35.42 11.77
C GLU A 22 1.01 -34.94 12.21
N ALA A 23 1.16 -33.64 12.44
CA ALA A 23 2.42 -33.01 12.90
C ALA A 23 2.56 -33.05 14.43
N SER A 24 1.49 -33.39 15.17
CA SER A 24 1.45 -33.40 16.63
C SER A 24 1.27 -34.82 17.16
N ARG A 25 2.26 -35.33 17.88
CA ARG A 25 2.19 -36.67 18.52
C ARG A 25 2.65 -36.53 19.95
N PHE A 26 1.71 -36.66 20.89
CA PHE A 26 1.99 -36.63 22.32
C PHE A 26 1.75 -38.02 22.92
N PRO A 27 2.69 -38.54 23.70
CA PRO A 27 2.53 -39.84 24.35
C PRO A 27 1.53 -39.78 25.53
N ASP A 28 1.32 -38.60 26.09
CA ASP A 28 0.43 -38.38 27.21
C ASP A 28 -0.98 -37.97 26.73
N PRO A 29 -2.03 -38.68 27.15
CA PRO A 29 -3.40 -38.42 26.73
C PRO A 29 -3.92 -37.03 27.15
N VAL A 30 -3.46 -36.49 28.30
CA VAL A 30 -3.88 -35.15 28.75
C VAL A 30 -3.27 -34.07 27.83
N THR A 31 -2.01 -34.21 27.51
CA THR A 31 -1.35 -33.31 26.57
C THR A 31 -1.97 -33.38 25.18
N GLN A 32 -2.36 -34.56 24.72
CA GLN A 32 -3.07 -34.74 23.46
C GLN A 32 -4.45 -34.04 23.49
N LEU A 33 -5.18 -34.12 24.58
CA LEU A 33 -6.47 -33.46 24.75
C LEU A 33 -6.31 -31.92 24.66
N ILE A 34 -5.32 -31.37 25.35
CA ILE A 34 -5.02 -29.94 25.30
C ILE A 34 -4.64 -29.50 23.86
N ASP A 35 -3.87 -30.32 23.15
CA ASP A 35 -3.51 -30.06 21.75
C ASP A 35 -4.75 -30.07 20.84
N ASP A 36 -5.64 -31.02 21.02
CA ASP A 36 -6.89 -31.14 20.24
C ASP A 36 -7.83 -29.96 20.52
N GLU A 37 -7.99 -29.50 21.79
CA GLU A 37 -8.77 -28.31 22.15
C GLU A 37 -8.19 -27.03 21.53
N ARG A 38 -6.87 -26.87 21.55
CA ARG A 38 -6.20 -25.73 20.90
C ARG A 38 -6.41 -25.73 19.39
N ARG A 39 -6.28 -26.89 18.76
CA ARG A 39 -6.52 -27.04 17.31
C ARG A 39 -7.95 -26.67 16.96
N GLU A 40 -8.92 -27.11 17.73
CA GLU A 40 -10.32 -26.72 17.55
C GLU A 40 -10.50 -25.20 17.71
N PHE A 41 -9.91 -24.61 18.76
CA PHE A 41 -9.99 -23.16 19.01
C PHE A 41 -9.44 -22.34 17.84
N PHE A 42 -8.22 -22.65 17.38
CA PHE A 42 -7.59 -21.95 16.26
C PHE A 42 -8.25 -22.28 14.91
N GLY A 43 -8.83 -23.46 14.76
CA GLY A 43 -9.57 -23.88 13.56
C GLY A 43 -10.93 -23.20 13.36
N ARG A 44 -11.45 -22.49 14.38
CA ARG A 44 -12.75 -21.78 14.27
C ARG A 44 -12.73 -20.54 13.37
N GLY A 45 -11.57 -20.16 12.84
CA GLY A 45 -11.44 -19.01 11.95
C GLY A 45 -11.58 -17.65 12.66
N THR A 46 -11.41 -17.62 13.97
CA THR A 46 -11.45 -16.40 14.79
C THR A 46 -10.08 -15.76 14.97
N CYS A 47 -9.03 -16.44 14.53
CA CYS A 47 -7.66 -15.94 14.58
C CYS A 47 -7.28 -15.30 13.26
N TYR A 48 -6.58 -14.18 13.34
CA TYR A 48 -6.13 -13.41 12.20
C TYR A 48 -4.63 -13.18 12.30
N SER A 49 -3.95 -13.15 11.16
CA SER A 49 -2.59 -12.67 11.06
C SER A 49 -2.55 -11.46 10.13
N THR A 50 -1.59 -10.57 10.38
CA THR A 50 -1.35 -9.41 9.55
C THR A 50 0.02 -9.53 8.91
N ASN A 51 0.07 -9.54 7.58
CA ASN A 51 1.30 -9.47 6.81
C ASN A 51 1.48 -8.03 6.32
N THR A 52 2.64 -7.46 6.60
CA THR A 52 2.97 -6.11 6.14
C THR A 52 3.93 -6.19 4.96
N ILE A 53 3.56 -5.57 3.86
CA ILE A 53 4.37 -5.51 2.64
C ILE A 53 4.71 -4.05 2.37
N LEU A 54 6.01 -3.77 2.19
CA LEU A 54 6.51 -2.47 1.80
C LEU A 54 6.89 -2.51 0.32
N SER A 55 6.25 -1.67 -0.49
CA SER A 55 6.51 -1.55 -1.91
C SER A 55 7.12 -0.19 -2.23
N VAL A 56 8.24 -0.19 -2.91
CA VAL A 56 8.95 1.01 -3.36
C VAL A 56 8.74 1.17 -4.85
N THR A 57 8.31 2.34 -5.27
CA THR A 57 8.14 2.68 -6.68
C THR A 57 8.99 3.88 -7.01
N TYR A 58 9.72 3.80 -8.13
CA TYR A 58 10.50 4.90 -8.66
C TYR A 58 10.06 5.25 -10.07
N LYS A 59 9.78 6.53 -10.30
CA LYS A 59 9.50 7.10 -11.61
C LYS A 59 10.63 8.05 -11.99
N PRO A 60 11.58 7.63 -12.85
CA PRO A 60 12.65 8.50 -13.31
C PRO A 60 12.09 9.68 -14.10
N ASP A 61 12.70 10.86 -13.95
CA ASP A 61 12.33 12.03 -14.73
C ASP A 61 12.90 11.96 -16.16
N PHE A 62 12.08 11.48 -17.08
CA PHE A 62 12.42 11.43 -18.50
C PHE A 62 12.51 12.81 -19.18
N ASN A 63 11.92 13.86 -18.58
CA ASN A 63 11.93 15.19 -19.17
C ASN A 63 13.28 15.90 -19.02
N ALA A 64 13.98 15.69 -17.90
CA ALA A 64 15.33 16.22 -17.69
C ALA A 64 16.30 15.73 -18.77
N THR A 65 16.08 14.53 -19.29
CA THR A 65 16.91 13.92 -20.34
C THR A 65 16.54 14.43 -21.74
N ARG A 66 15.28 14.81 -21.99
CA ARG A 66 14.83 15.41 -23.27
C ARG A 66 15.37 16.83 -23.45
N LEU A 67 15.60 17.59 -22.40
CA LEU A 67 16.16 18.93 -22.41
C LEU A 67 17.68 18.93 -22.67
N ALA A 68 18.39 17.84 -22.35
CA ALA A 68 19.85 17.75 -22.46
C ALA A 68 20.37 17.30 -23.85
N GLY A 69 19.51 16.87 -24.76
CA GLY A 69 20.02 16.47 -26.08
C GLY A 69 18.94 16.01 -27.04
N GLY A 70 18.77 16.78 -28.10
CA GLY A 70 18.05 16.56 -29.33
C GLY A 70 17.49 15.17 -29.67
N THR A 71 16.69 15.06 -30.72
CA THR A 71 16.01 13.86 -31.28
C THR A 71 16.69 12.54 -30.94
N GLN A 72 16.10 11.79 -29.98
CA GLN A 72 16.72 10.59 -29.42
C GLN A 72 16.55 9.38 -30.34
N SER A 73 17.68 8.77 -30.70
CA SER A 73 17.73 7.38 -31.16
C SER A 73 17.48 6.44 -29.94
N GLY A 74 16.87 5.27 -30.16
CA GLY A 74 16.52 4.31 -29.11
C GLY A 74 17.65 3.90 -28.12
N ALA A 75 18.93 4.08 -28.53
CA ALA A 75 20.10 3.83 -27.69
C ALA A 75 20.26 4.81 -26.52
N ALA A 76 19.84 6.08 -26.67
CA ALA A 76 19.92 7.07 -25.62
C ALA A 76 18.84 6.82 -24.52
N SER A 77 17.68 6.30 -24.92
CA SER A 77 16.60 5.91 -23.98
C SER A 77 16.99 4.71 -23.12
N ALA A 78 17.70 3.73 -23.69
CA ALA A 78 18.19 2.56 -22.96
C ALA A 78 19.18 2.96 -21.87
N GLY A 79 20.16 3.83 -22.18
CA GLY A 79 21.13 4.29 -21.17
C GLY A 79 20.55 5.11 -20.01
N VAL A 80 19.38 5.77 -20.21
CA VAL A 80 18.66 6.46 -19.13
C VAL A 80 17.94 5.45 -18.25
N LEU A 81 17.33 4.45 -18.87
CA LEU A 81 16.65 3.38 -18.16
C LEU A 81 17.63 2.58 -17.29
N ASP A 82 18.79 2.22 -17.85
CA ASP A 82 19.83 1.48 -17.12
C ASP A 82 20.35 2.28 -15.91
N LYS A 83 20.58 3.57 -16.06
CA LYS A 83 20.99 4.45 -14.95
C LYS A 83 19.88 4.58 -13.89
N GLY A 84 18.63 4.68 -14.34
CA GLY A 84 17.48 4.74 -13.46
C GLY A 84 17.32 3.46 -12.67
N LEU A 85 17.51 2.31 -13.30
CA LEU A 85 17.45 0.99 -12.66
C LEU A 85 18.58 0.82 -11.63
N ALA A 86 19.83 1.14 -12.00
CA ALA A 86 20.95 1.08 -11.07
C ALA A 86 20.77 2.01 -9.87
N HIS A 87 20.23 3.21 -10.08
CA HIS A 87 19.90 4.11 -8.98
C HIS A 87 18.79 3.54 -8.08
N PHE A 88 17.77 2.93 -8.65
CA PHE A 88 16.70 2.28 -7.91
C PHE A 88 17.24 1.13 -7.05
N GLU A 89 18.08 0.26 -7.64
CA GLU A 89 18.69 -0.87 -6.94
C GLU A 89 19.55 -0.42 -5.75
N ASN A 90 20.39 0.60 -5.93
CA ASN A 90 21.21 1.13 -4.83
C ASN A 90 20.37 1.67 -3.67
N ILE A 91 19.31 2.45 -3.95
CA ILE A 91 18.44 2.98 -2.91
C ILE A 91 17.65 1.85 -2.23
N LEU A 92 17.25 0.84 -2.98
CA LEU A 92 16.56 -0.33 -2.41
C LEU A 92 17.47 -1.11 -1.45
N GLU A 93 18.74 -1.29 -1.80
CA GLU A 93 19.75 -1.92 -0.92
C GLU A 93 19.99 -1.08 0.34
N GLU A 94 20.18 0.24 0.21
CA GLU A 94 20.34 1.14 1.36
C GLU A 94 19.12 1.09 2.29
N LEU A 95 17.91 1.05 1.74
CA LEU A 95 16.67 0.95 2.51
C LEU A 95 16.57 -0.41 3.23
N GLU A 96 16.91 -1.49 2.53
CA GLU A 96 16.90 -2.85 3.10
C GLU A 96 17.92 -2.97 4.24
N ASP A 97 19.13 -2.45 4.07
CA ASP A 97 20.16 -2.43 5.10
C ASP A 97 19.72 -1.63 6.34
N ALA A 98 19.12 -0.46 6.13
CA ALA A 98 18.65 0.38 7.22
C ALA A 98 17.49 -0.28 8.00
N LEU A 99 16.54 -0.90 7.31
CA LEU A 99 15.39 -1.53 7.93
C LEU A 99 15.72 -2.88 8.56
N SER A 100 16.64 -3.65 8.00
CA SER A 100 17.05 -4.96 8.54
C SER A 100 17.74 -4.86 9.91
N ALA A 101 18.22 -3.67 10.28
CA ALA A 101 18.74 -3.42 11.62
C ALA A 101 17.66 -3.52 12.72
N VAL A 102 16.38 -3.33 12.38
CA VAL A 102 15.26 -3.28 13.35
C VAL A 102 14.10 -4.21 13.00
N LEU A 103 14.02 -4.69 11.76
CA LEU A 103 12.95 -5.53 11.25
C LEU A 103 13.53 -6.78 10.60
N HIS A 104 12.78 -7.88 10.66
CA HIS A 104 13.05 -9.03 9.80
C HIS A 104 12.38 -8.79 8.45
N LEU A 105 13.20 -8.68 7.40
CA LEU A 105 12.75 -8.42 6.03
C LEU A 105 12.95 -9.67 5.17
N GLU A 106 11.99 -9.90 4.30
CA GLU A 106 12.06 -10.90 3.25
C GLU A 106 11.70 -10.23 1.92
N ARG A 107 12.63 -10.26 0.97
CA ARG A 107 12.39 -9.66 -0.35
C ARG A 107 11.46 -10.56 -1.15
N LEU A 108 10.35 -9.98 -1.65
CA LEU A 108 9.48 -10.67 -2.58
C LEU A 108 10.23 -10.93 -3.89
N GLY A 109 10.29 -12.18 -4.30
CA GLY A 109 11.11 -12.64 -5.42
C GLY A 109 10.32 -13.46 -6.45
N GLU A 110 11.10 -14.08 -7.32
CA GLU A 110 10.62 -15.10 -8.24
C GLU A 110 11.18 -16.45 -7.83
N TYR A 111 10.38 -17.51 -7.99
CA TYR A 111 10.76 -18.86 -7.65
C TYR A 111 10.19 -19.88 -8.63
N ASP A 112 10.85 -21.04 -8.72
CA ASP A 112 10.37 -22.13 -9.54
C ASP A 112 9.30 -22.92 -8.80
N ALA A 113 8.18 -23.15 -9.47
CA ALA A 113 7.11 -24.03 -9.06
C ALA A 113 6.93 -25.15 -10.09
N PHE A 114 6.24 -26.22 -9.70
CA PHE A 114 6.02 -27.36 -10.58
C PHE A 114 4.51 -27.57 -10.78
N ASP A 115 4.12 -27.84 -12.01
CA ASP A 115 2.77 -28.24 -12.33
C ASP A 115 2.51 -29.71 -11.93
N PRO A 116 1.27 -30.21 -11.97
CA PRO A 116 0.95 -31.59 -11.66
C PRO A 116 1.67 -32.62 -12.55
N ASP A 117 2.09 -32.20 -13.74
CA ASP A 117 2.83 -33.02 -14.71
C ASP A 117 4.35 -32.98 -14.47
N GLY A 118 4.81 -32.19 -13.50
CA GLY A 118 6.22 -32.08 -13.12
C GLY A 118 7.03 -31.08 -13.95
N ASN A 119 6.37 -30.27 -14.80
CA ASN A 119 7.06 -29.21 -15.55
C ASN A 119 7.32 -28.00 -14.66
N ALA A 120 8.55 -27.50 -14.67
CA ALA A 120 8.89 -26.29 -13.94
C ALA A 120 8.31 -25.06 -14.62
N TYR A 121 7.80 -24.14 -13.83
CA TYR A 121 7.39 -22.80 -14.25
C TYR A 121 7.75 -21.77 -13.18
N ARG A 122 7.88 -20.52 -13.59
CA ARG A 122 8.28 -19.43 -12.70
C ARG A 122 7.07 -18.73 -12.12
N GLN A 123 7.06 -18.49 -10.82
CA GLN A 123 6.08 -17.66 -10.10
C GLN A 123 6.75 -16.40 -9.54
N SER A 124 5.96 -15.34 -9.36
CA SER A 124 6.44 -14.08 -8.78
C SER A 124 5.57 -13.67 -7.59
N ASP A 125 6.21 -13.49 -6.43
CA ASP A 125 5.55 -12.97 -5.23
C ASP A 125 5.08 -11.52 -5.43
N VAL A 126 5.85 -10.72 -6.19
CA VAL A 126 5.47 -9.33 -6.50
C VAL A 126 4.18 -9.30 -7.32
N LEU A 127 4.07 -10.13 -8.37
CA LEU A 127 2.85 -10.22 -9.17
C LEU A 127 1.68 -10.77 -8.36
N SER A 128 1.93 -11.75 -7.51
CA SER A 128 0.91 -12.33 -6.61
C SER A 128 0.40 -11.30 -5.61
N HIS A 129 1.29 -10.46 -5.05
CA HIS A 129 0.91 -9.34 -4.20
C HIS A 129 0.09 -8.29 -4.95
N LEU A 130 0.49 -7.90 -6.16
CA LEU A 130 -0.26 -6.96 -7.00
C LEU A 130 -1.64 -7.51 -7.35
N GLN A 131 -1.72 -8.79 -7.71
CA GLN A 131 -2.99 -9.48 -7.96
C GLN A 131 -3.90 -9.44 -6.72
N HIS A 132 -3.34 -9.75 -5.54
CA HIS A 132 -4.08 -9.65 -4.28
C HIS A 132 -4.57 -8.22 -4.00
N CYS A 133 -3.74 -7.21 -4.26
CA CYS A 133 -4.13 -5.81 -4.12
C CYS A 133 -5.30 -5.42 -5.04
N LEU A 134 -5.37 -6.00 -6.22
CA LEU A 134 -6.40 -5.71 -7.22
C LEU A 134 -7.68 -6.50 -7.01
N THR A 135 -7.58 -7.78 -6.63
CA THR A 135 -8.74 -8.69 -6.58
C THR A 135 -9.18 -9.05 -5.16
N GLY A 136 -8.33 -8.87 -4.15
CA GLY A 136 -8.54 -9.34 -2.79
C GLY A 136 -8.30 -10.85 -2.60
N ASP A 137 -7.91 -11.56 -3.66
CA ASP A 137 -7.57 -12.98 -3.63
C ASP A 137 -6.07 -13.20 -3.67
N LEU A 138 -5.56 -13.99 -2.72
CA LEU A 138 -4.18 -14.42 -2.75
C LEU A 138 -4.07 -15.59 -3.74
N HIS A 139 -3.65 -15.26 -4.94
CA HIS A 139 -3.47 -16.23 -6.03
C HIS A 139 -2.05 -16.14 -6.58
N PRO A 140 -1.30 -17.25 -6.59
CA PRO A 140 0.05 -17.27 -7.18
C PRO A 140 -0.02 -16.92 -8.67
N VAL A 141 0.81 -15.97 -9.10
CA VAL A 141 0.84 -15.51 -10.49
C VAL A 141 2.07 -16.06 -11.19
N ARG A 142 1.83 -16.78 -12.29
CA ARG A 142 2.90 -17.29 -13.16
C ARG A 142 3.51 -16.15 -13.97
N VAL A 143 4.83 -16.11 -14.01
CA VAL A 143 5.59 -15.23 -14.91
C VAL A 143 5.50 -15.79 -16.32
N PRO A 144 5.01 -15.04 -17.32
CA PRO A 144 4.94 -15.52 -18.68
C PRO A 144 6.33 -15.66 -19.31
N ASP A 145 6.49 -16.66 -20.16
CA ASP A 145 7.75 -16.94 -20.85
C ASP A 145 8.13 -15.83 -21.87
N THR A 146 7.14 -15.08 -22.34
CA THR A 146 7.30 -13.92 -23.20
C THR A 146 6.88 -12.64 -22.49
N PRO A 147 7.61 -11.52 -22.65
CA PRO A 147 7.23 -10.25 -22.06
C PRO A 147 5.81 -9.85 -22.43
N MET A 148 4.98 -9.57 -21.44
CA MET A 148 3.59 -9.16 -21.56
C MET A 148 3.34 -7.90 -20.72
N TYR A 149 2.33 -7.12 -21.08
CA TYR A 149 1.86 -6.02 -20.24
C TYR A 149 1.22 -6.55 -18.96
N LEU A 150 1.41 -5.84 -17.85
CA LEU A 150 0.87 -6.25 -16.55
C LEU A 150 -0.66 -6.31 -16.51
N ASP A 151 -1.34 -5.44 -17.25
CA ASP A 151 -2.80 -5.43 -17.40
C ASP A 151 -3.34 -6.65 -18.14
N ALA A 152 -2.51 -7.35 -18.92
CA ALA A 152 -2.86 -8.62 -19.55
C ALA A 152 -2.69 -9.84 -18.60
N ILE A 153 -1.91 -9.69 -17.55
CA ILE A 153 -1.58 -10.76 -16.58
C ILE A 153 -2.43 -10.63 -15.32
N LEU A 154 -2.65 -9.39 -14.86
CA LEU A 154 -3.31 -9.08 -13.59
C LEU A 154 -4.74 -8.61 -13.81
N ALA A 155 -5.56 -8.69 -12.75
CA ALA A 155 -6.90 -8.11 -12.69
C ALA A 155 -7.85 -8.57 -13.80
N SER A 156 -8.00 -9.88 -13.94
CA SER A 156 -8.94 -10.50 -14.90
C SER A 156 -10.43 -10.33 -14.55
N GLU A 157 -10.74 -9.70 -13.40
CA GLU A 157 -12.11 -9.52 -12.95
C GLU A 157 -12.67 -8.14 -13.34
N GLU A 158 -13.98 -8.12 -13.65
CA GLU A 158 -14.69 -6.89 -13.99
C GLU A 158 -14.89 -6.00 -12.76
N LEU A 159 -14.45 -4.73 -12.86
CA LEU A 159 -14.73 -3.69 -11.86
C LEU A 159 -15.97 -2.88 -12.27
N VAL A 160 -17.05 -3.02 -11.52
CA VAL A 160 -18.27 -2.24 -11.69
C VAL A 160 -18.26 -1.09 -10.69
N GLY A 161 -18.21 0.16 -11.19
CA GLY A 161 -18.26 1.36 -10.38
C GLY A 161 -19.65 1.60 -9.79
N GLY A 162 -19.72 2.41 -8.72
CA GLY A 162 -20.98 2.80 -8.06
C GLY A 162 -20.74 3.26 -6.63
N ILE A 163 -21.82 3.50 -5.87
CA ILE A 163 -21.77 3.87 -4.45
C ILE A 163 -21.10 2.74 -3.64
N VAL A 164 -21.39 1.49 -4.01
CA VAL A 164 -20.71 0.31 -3.48
C VAL A 164 -20.09 -0.39 -4.68
N PRO A 165 -18.81 -0.12 -5.00
CA PRO A 165 -18.15 -0.76 -6.14
C PRO A 165 -18.08 -2.26 -5.95
N ARG A 166 -18.16 -3.00 -7.07
CA ARG A 166 -18.09 -4.45 -7.09
C ARG A 166 -16.95 -4.91 -7.99
N LEU A 167 -16.15 -5.83 -7.49
CA LEU A 167 -15.10 -6.50 -8.24
C LEU A 167 -15.47 -7.99 -8.39
N GLY A 168 -15.69 -8.43 -9.62
CA GLY A 168 -16.25 -9.76 -9.87
C GLY A 168 -17.57 -9.97 -9.11
N SER A 169 -17.60 -10.92 -8.19
CA SER A 169 -18.77 -11.22 -7.34
C SER A 169 -18.77 -10.49 -5.99
N ARG A 170 -17.71 -9.73 -5.64
CA ARG A 170 -17.50 -9.13 -4.31
C ARG A 170 -17.77 -7.64 -4.30
N HIS A 171 -18.46 -7.18 -3.27
CA HIS A 171 -18.60 -5.75 -3.00
C HIS A 171 -17.38 -5.25 -2.23
N LEU A 172 -16.87 -4.08 -2.62
CA LEU A 172 -15.74 -3.43 -1.97
C LEU A 172 -16.27 -2.38 -0.97
N ALA A 173 -16.04 -2.63 0.31
CA ALA A 173 -16.24 -1.63 1.35
C ALA A 173 -14.91 -0.88 1.53
N MET A 174 -14.90 0.41 1.18
CA MET A 174 -13.70 1.25 1.29
C MET A 174 -13.95 2.36 2.30
N LEU A 175 -12.99 2.53 3.21
CA LEU A 175 -12.94 3.63 4.15
C LEU A 175 -11.63 4.39 3.93
N SER A 176 -11.69 5.70 3.88
CA SER A 176 -10.52 6.56 3.84
C SER A 176 -10.46 7.40 5.11
N ILE A 177 -9.25 7.63 5.61
CA ILE A 177 -9.00 8.69 6.57
C ILE A 177 -8.71 9.95 5.77
N ASP A 178 -9.55 10.94 5.91
CA ASP A 178 -9.42 12.23 5.26
C ASP A 178 -8.92 13.23 6.31
N GLY A 179 -7.63 13.56 6.22
CA GLY A 179 -6.91 14.33 7.21
C GLY A 179 -6.36 13.49 8.38
N LEU A 180 -5.37 14.04 9.03
CA LEU A 180 -4.77 13.46 10.25
C LEU A 180 -5.28 14.21 11.49
N PRO A 181 -5.45 13.53 12.63
CA PRO A 181 -5.77 14.21 13.88
C PRO A 181 -4.60 15.12 14.31
N GLN A 182 -4.92 16.21 15.01
CA GLN A 182 -3.91 17.16 15.53
C GLN A 182 -2.89 16.48 16.46
N GLU A 183 -3.32 15.46 17.16
CA GLU A 183 -2.46 14.65 18.01
C GLU A 183 -2.52 13.18 17.58
N SER A 184 -1.37 12.56 17.48
CA SER A 184 -1.26 11.12 17.21
C SER A 184 -0.34 10.47 18.24
N TRP A 185 -0.59 9.22 18.56
CA TRP A 185 0.22 8.43 19.48
C TRP A 185 0.48 7.04 18.91
N PRO A 186 1.55 6.39 19.32
CA PRO A 186 1.83 5.01 18.90
C PRO A 186 0.63 4.10 19.18
N ALA A 187 0.33 3.21 18.23
CA ALA A 187 -0.77 2.25 18.31
C ALA A 187 -2.20 2.87 18.37
N MET A 188 -2.39 4.11 17.92
CA MET A 188 -3.70 4.76 17.85
C MET A 188 -4.74 3.91 17.07
N LEU A 189 -4.29 3.19 16.05
CA LEU A 189 -5.13 2.31 15.23
C LEU A 189 -5.16 0.84 15.71
N ALA A 190 -4.55 0.51 16.84
CA ALA A 190 -4.50 -0.86 17.36
C ALA A 190 -5.89 -1.49 17.62
N ALA A 191 -6.94 -0.65 17.79
CA ALA A 191 -8.32 -1.12 17.88
C ALA A 191 -8.77 -1.91 16.64
N LEU A 192 -8.17 -1.66 15.47
CA LEU A 192 -8.45 -2.41 14.24
C LEU A 192 -8.02 -3.87 14.35
N ASP A 193 -6.99 -4.17 15.14
CA ASP A 193 -6.53 -5.55 15.36
C ASP A 193 -7.54 -6.40 16.14
N GLY A 194 -8.44 -5.78 16.89
CA GLY A 194 -9.52 -6.44 17.59
C GLY A 194 -10.74 -6.81 16.73
N LEU A 195 -10.80 -6.33 15.48
CA LEU A 195 -11.95 -6.57 14.62
C LEU A 195 -11.94 -8.00 14.06
N PRO A 196 -13.05 -8.74 14.14
CA PRO A 196 -13.16 -10.10 13.61
C PRO A 196 -13.44 -10.10 12.10
N LEU A 197 -12.61 -9.41 11.32
CA LEU A 197 -12.76 -9.29 9.86
C LEU A 197 -11.42 -9.21 9.14
N SER A 198 -11.43 -9.58 7.87
CA SER A 198 -10.31 -9.40 6.96
C SER A 198 -10.35 -8.00 6.37
N TYR A 199 -9.21 -7.34 6.34
CA TYR A 199 -9.06 -6.04 5.70
C TYR A 199 -7.65 -5.84 5.17
N ARG A 200 -7.49 -4.91 4.25
CA ARG A 200 -6.21 -4.35 3.86
C ARG A 200 -6.15 -2.88 4.28
N TRP A 201 -5.16 -2.55 5.08
CA TRP A 201 -4.79 -1.17 5.36
C TRP A 201 -3.69 -0.77 4.40
N SER A 202 -3.90 0.28 3.61
CA SER A 202 -2.90 0.76 2.65
C SER A 202 -2.54 2.21 2.96
N SER A 203 -1.26 2.46 3.14
CA SER A 203 -0.69 3.80 3.29
C SER A 203 0.20 4.10 2.10
N ARG A 204 0.08 5.29 1.54
CA ARG A 204 0.89 5.72 0.41
C ARG A 204 1.61 7.02 0.75
N PHE A 205 2.93 7.01 0.61
CA PHE A 205 3.80 8.14 0.82
C PHE A 205 4.41 8.55 -0.51
N ILE A 206 4.19 9.79 -0.93
CA ILE A 206 4.75 10.36 -2.15
C ILE A 206 5.85 11.33 -1.75
N CYS A 207 7.08 11.06 -2.19
CA CYS A 207 8.21 11.93 -1.91
C CYS A 207 8.19 13.09 -2.91
N LEU A 208 8.05 14.30 -2.40
CA LEU A 208 8.08 15.54 -3.16
C LEU A 208 9.36 16.32 -2.80
N ASP A 209 9.89 17.06 -3.75
CA ASP A 209 10.87 18.08 -3.38
C ASP A 209 10.16 19.31 -2.80
N GLN A 210 10.95 20.22 -2.23
CA GLN A 210 10.42 21.41 -1.55
C GLN A 210 9.53 22.25 -2.47
N PHE A 211 9.89 22.38 -3.76
CA PHE A 211 9.13 23.19 -4.72
C PHE A 211 7.77 22.54 -5.04
N ASP A 212 7.79 21.25 -5.36
CA ASP A 212 6.58 20.48 -5.66
C ASP A 212 5.68 20.35 -4.42
N ALA A 213 6.26 20.16 -3.23
CA ALA A 213 5.52 20.11 -1.96
C ALA A 213 4.77 21.42 -1.69
N VAL A 214 5.44 22.58 -1.85
CA VAL A 214 4.80 23.89 -1.71
C VAL A 214 3.68 24.08 -2.74
N ALA A 215 3.89 23.67 -3.98
CA ALA A 215 2.87 23.78 -5.04
C ALA A 215 1.65 22.92 -4.72
N GLU A 216 1.85 21.71 -4.26
CA GLU A 216 0.79 20.75 -3.89
C GLU A 216 0.00 21.26 -2.69
N ILE A 217 0.67 21.65 -1.59
CA ILE A 217 0.02 22.23 -0.41
C ILE A 217 -0.82 23.48 -0.77
N ASN A 218 -0.26 24.35 -1.62
CA ASN A 218 -1.01 25.52 -2.11
C ASN A 218 -2.26 25.15 -2.90
N SER A 219 -2.23 24.06 -3.67
CA SER A 219 -3.38 23.54 -4.40
C SER A 219 -4.48 23.09 -3.45
N TYR A 220 -4.13 22.29 -2.43
CA TYR A 220 -5.08 21.86 -1.39
C TYR A 220 -5.64 23.05 -0.60
N ARG A 221 -4.80 24.00 -0.19
CA ARG A 221 -5.22 25.20 0.52
C ARG A 221 -6.24 26.02 -0.27
N LYS A 222 -6.04 26.18 -1.58
CA LYS A 222 -7.01 26.86 -2.46
C LYS A 222 -8.33 26.10 -2.53
N GLY A 223 -8.28 24.79 -2.64
CA GLY A 223 -9.45 23.92 -2.66
C GLY A 223 -10.27 24.04 -1.35
N TRP A 224 -9.63 23.99 -0.19
CA TRP A 224 -10.28 24.12 1.11
C TRP A 224 -10.85 25.53 1.33
N ARG A 225 -10.13 26.58 0.96
CA ARG A 225 -10.66 27.95 1.00
C ARG A 225 -11.89 28.11 0.10
N GLN A 226 -11.90 27.54 -1.09
CA GLN A 226 -13.07 27.58 -1.96
C GLN A 226 -14.26 26.81 -1.37
N GLN A 227 -14.04 25.70 -0.68
CA GLN A 227 -15.09 25.00 0.06
C GLN A 227 -15.62 25.84 1.22
N VAL A 228 -14.77 26.50 1.99
CA VAL A 228 -15.19 27.44 3.04
C VAL A 228 -16.06 28.57 2.48
N TYR A 229 -15.66 29.18 1.35
CA TYR A 229 -16.45 30.23 0.71
C TYR A 229 -17.78 29.72 0.15
N ARG A 230 -17.80 28.55 -0.48
CA ARG A 230 -19.06 27.92 -0.93
C ARG A 230 -19.99 27.61 0.23
N PHE A 231 -19.45 27.19 1.36
CA PHE A 231 -20.24 26.98 2.58
C PHE A 231 -20.72 28.29 3.20
N LEU A 232 -19.94 29.36 3.18
CA LEU A 232 -20.36 30.66 3.68
C LEU A 232 -21.55 31.23 2.87
N ASP A 233 -21.54 31.10 1.54
CA ASP A 233 -22.67 31.47 0.68
C ASP A 233 -23.93 30.61 0.95
N GLN A 234 -23.75 29.35 1.25
CA GLN A 234 -24.81 28.41 1.61
C GLN A 234 -25.27 28.60 3.07
N PHE A 235 -24.41 29.14 3.94
CA PHE A 235 -24.63 29.33 5.36
C PHE A 235 -25.50 30.57 5.67
N LEU A 236 -25.50 31.57 4.82
CA LEU A 236 -26.47 32.65 4.89
C LEU A 236 -27.92 32.17 4.71
N ASN A 237 -28.07 30.89 4.27
CA ASN A 237 -29.39 30.27 4.08
C ASN A 237 -29.68 29.03 4.95
N ASN A 238 -28.73 28.52 5.82
CA ASN A 238 -29.02 27.32 6.64
C ASN A 238 -28.08 27.12 7.85
N PRO A 239 -28.57 26.81 9.09
CA PRO A 239 -27.82 26.96 10.35
C PRO A 239 -27.05 25.73 10.86
N ASN A 240 -26.51 24.81 10.06
CA ASN A 240 -25.78 23.67 10.55
C ASN A 240 -24.24 23.88 10.57
N ALA A 241 -23.74 24.45 11.68
CA ALA A 241 -22.41 25.01 11.88
C ALA A 241 -21.23 24.05 12.06
N ARG A 242 -21.39 22.69 12.00
CA ARG A 242 -20.30 21.75 12.31
C ARG A 242 -19.32 21.52 11.17
N ALA A 243 -19.79 21.42 9.94
CA ALA A 243 -18.92 21.19 8.77
C ALA A 243 -17.94 22.34 8.47
N ASN A 244 -18.24 23.54 8.97
CA ASN A 244 -17.46 24.75 8.73
C ASN A 244 -16.19 24.85 9.60
N ARG A 245 -16.18 24.20 10.76
CA ARG A 245 -15.07 24.22 11.70
C ARG A 245 -13.91 23.34 11.23
N ASP A 246 -14.23 22.20 10.65
CA ASP A 246 -13.24 21.24 10.16
C ASP A 246 -12.50 21.77 8.91
N ALA A 247 -13.22 22.45 8.00
CA ALA A 247 -12.59 23.06 6.82
C ALA A 247 -11.69 24.27 7.18
N LEU A 248 -12.04 25.04 8.23
CA LEU A 248 -11.19 26.09 8.77
C LEU A 248 -9.91 25.53 9.41
N LEU A 249 -10.03 24.49 10.22
CA LEU A 249 -8.89 23.80 10.84
C LEU A 249 -7.96 23.22 9.77
N MET A 250 -8.49 22.55 8.74
CA MET A 250 -7.68 22.04 7.63
C MET A 250 -6.97 23.15 6.85
N ALA A 251 -7.56 24.33 6.72
CA ALA A 251 -6.89 25.46 6.07
C ALA A 251 -5.76 26.06 6.93
N GLU A 252 -5.93 26.10 8.25
CA GLU A 252 -4.91 26.51 9.21
C GLU A 252 -3.74 25.50 9.26
N ASP A 253 -4.05 24.20 9.30
CA ASP A 253 -3.05 23.12 9.25
C ASP A 253 -2.22 23.18 7.96
N ALA A 254 -2.84 23.47 6.81
CA ALA A 254 -2.13 23.65 5.55
C ALA A 254 -1.23 24.91 5.55
N GLU A 255 -1.59 25.99 6.24
CA GLU A 255 -0.72 27.17 6.40
C GLU A 255 0.48 26.86 7.29
N GLN A 256 0.28 26.10 8.35
CA GLN A 256 1.37 25.65 9.23
C GLN A 256 2.34 24.72 8.48
N ALA A 257 1.83 23.70 7.78
CA ALA A 257 2.64 22.78 6.98
C ALA A 257 3.45 23.53 5.90
N MET A 258 2.86 24.55 5.27
CA MET A 258 3.57 25.36 4.29
C MET A 258 4.74 26.15 4.91
N THR A 259 4.55 26.66 6.12
CA THR A 259 5.59 27.40 6.86
C THR A 259 6.74 26.46 7.23
N GLU A 260 6.45 25.24 7.68
CA GLU A 260 7.44 24.20 8.01
C GLU A 260 8.23 23.78 6.76
N VAL A 261 7.57 23.52 5.63
CA VAL A 261 8.24 23.18 4.36
C VAL A 261 9.15 24.32 3.88
N GLN A 262 8.70 25.58 3.99
CA GLN A 262 9.50 26.75 3.62
C GLN A 262 10.69 26.97 4.57
N GLY A 263 10.54 26.59 5.83
CA GLY A 263 11.62 26.63 6.85
C GLY A 263 12.65 25.52 6.70
N GLY A 264 12.49 24.58 5.77
CA GLY A 264 13.40 23.46 5.56
C GLY A 264 13.26 22.33 6.59
N TYR A 265 12.26 22.36 7.43
CA TYR A 265 11.90 21.29 8.35
C TYR A 265 10.93 20.33 7.66
N VAL A 266 11.47 19.43 6.86
CA VAL A 266 10.75 18.23 6.41
C VAL A 266 11.41 17.06 7.12
N GLY A 267 10.80 16.65 8.21
CA GLY A 267 11.18 15.46 8.95
C GLY A 267 10.65 14.20 8.29
#